data_64bbd1a362171e2d4a1127bd4fa5577c
#
_entry.id   64bbd1a362171e2d4a1127bd4fa5577c
#
_cell.length_a   1.000
_cell.length_b   1.000
_cell.length_c   1.000
_cell.angle_alpha   90.00
_cell.angle_beta   90.00
_cell.angle_gamma   90.00
#
_symmetry.space_group_name_H-M   'P 1'
#
loop_
_entity.id
_entity.type
_entity.pdbx_description
1 polymer ?
#
loop_
_entity_poly.entity_id
_entity_poly.type
_entity_poly.pdbx_seq_one_letter_code
_entity_poly.pdbx_strand_id
1 'polypeptide(L)'
;MATVLFVCAAAARRTVPQLAFDSTKGVAGSVTMPTGQTVHYTAYTKLYYVTNVEDTTYQYMNVYVPDGATQQSPIFLKNNVGGYMPSAPGSVSAGDATGMALLRGYVVAIPGVRGRSSYVTIKKKKVYNGKAPAAILDLKAAVRYLRHFDSVMPGDANKIISDGTSAGGALSALLGASGNVSQLCCQQDSAEIRAGF
;
A
#
# COMPACT_ATOMS: atom_id res chain seq x y z
N MET A 1 17.19 54.93 -23.96
CA MET A 1 16.31 53.76 -24.09
C MET A 1 16.98 52.60 -23.33
N ALA A 2 16.40 52.24 -22.16
CA ALA A 2 16.94 51.15 -21.33
C ALA A 2 16.07 49.91 -21.56
N THR A 3 16.68 48.87 -22.12
CA THR A 3 16.00 47.57 -22.39
C THR A 3 16.01 46.74 -21.11
N VAL A 4 14.83 46.56 -20.51
CA VAL A 4 14.66 45.69 -19.35
C VAL A 4 14.53 44.26 -19.86
N LEU A 5 15.55 43.41 -19.63
CA LEU A 5 15.47 41.94 -19.84
C LEU A 5 14.65 41.32 -18.72
N PHE A 6 13.45 40.87 -19.03
CA PHE A 6 12.69 39.95 -18.16
C PHE A 6 13.34 38.57 -18.21
N VAL A 7 14.08 38.17 -17.17
CA VAL A 7 14.51 36.79 -16.97
C VAL A 7 13.33 36.03 -16.41
N CYS A 8 12.64 35.27 -17.26
CA CYS A 8 11.60 34.34 -16.86
C CYS A 8 12.27 33.16 -16.14
N ALA A 9 12.27 33.14 -14.81
CA ALA A 9 12.72 32.00 -14.04
C ALA A 9 11.75 30.85 -14.30
N ALA A 10 12.19 29.85 -15.07
CA ALA A 10 11.47 28.59 -15.26
C ALA A 10 11.37 27.92 -13.87
N ALA A 11 10.18 27.96 -13.28
CA ALA A 11 9.90 27.16 -12.10
C ALA A 11 10.13 25.68 -12.44
N ALA A 12 11.12 25.06 -11.81
CA ALA A 12 11.36 23.64 -11.95
C ALA A 12 10.04 22.90 -11.57
N ARG A 13 9.40 22.30 -12.56
CA ARG A 13 8.27 21.39 -12.32
C ARG A 13 8.81 20.29 -11.44
N ARG A 14 8.33 20.21 -10.18
CA ARG A 14 8.54 19.02 -9.36
C ARG A 14 7.92 17.87 -10.14
N THR A 15 8.78 16.96 -10.63
CA THR A 15 8.32 15.69 -11.18
C THR A 15 7.66 14.94 -10.03
N VAL A 16 6.35 14.78 -10.10
CA VAL A 16 5.61 13.97 -9.16
C VAL A 16 6.10 12.52 -9.35
N PRO A 17 6.52 11.82 -8.28
CA PRO A 17 6.91 10.43 -8.40
C PRO A 17 5.73 9.64 -8.96
N GLN A 18 5.92 9.05 -10.13
CA GLN A 18 4.91 8.18 -10.72
C GLN A 18 4.89 6.86 -9.95
N LEU A 19 3.69 6.32 -9.70
CA LEU A 19 3.55 4.96 -9.19
C LEU A 19 4.20 3.99 -10.18
N ALA A 20 4.96 3.02 -9.67
CA ALA A 20 5.66 2.06 -10.50
C ALA A 20 5.61 0.66 -9.87
N PHE A 21 5.48 -0.34 -10.73
CA PHE A 21 5.73 -1.74 -10.42
C PHE A 21 6.77 -2.27 -11.40
N ASP A 22 7.82 -2.89 -10.87
CA ASP A 22 8.90 -3.49 -11.65
C ASP A 22 9.01 -4.97 -11.29
N SER A 23 8.53 -5.82 -12.18
CA SER A 23 8.52 -7.28 -11.99
C SER A 23 9.93 -7.89 -11.91
N THR A 24 10.96 -7.17 -12.34
CA THR A 24 12.36 -7.63 -12.27
C THR A 24 12.98 -7.48 -10.88
N LYS A 25 12.36 -6.70 -9.99
CA LYS A 25 12.86 -6.45 -8.63
C LYS A 25 12.35 -7.43 -7.58
N GLY A 26 11.72 -8.52 -8.02
CA GLY A 26 11.29 -9.58 -7.13
C GLY A 26 12.47 -10.31 -6.51
N VAL A 27 12.38 -10.60 -5.22
CA VAL A 27 13.37 -11.37 -4.46
C VAL A 27 12.75 -12.70 -4.06
N ALA A 28 13.39 -13.80 -4.43
CA ALA A 28 12.94 -15.14 -4.06
C ALA A 28 13.05 -15.36 -2.54
N GLY A 29 12.04 -16.02 -1.98
CA GLY A 29 11.99 -16.38 -0.57
C GLY A 29 11.20 -17.65 -0.36
N SER A 30 11.18 -18.12 0.88
CA SER A 30 10.37 -19.29 1.25
C SER A 30 9.91 -19.17 2.70
N VAL A 31 8.83 -19.85 3.01
CA VAL A 31 8.33 -20.05 4.37
C VAL A 31 7.99 -21.52 4.59
N THR A 32 8.50 -22.10 5.68
CA THR A 32 8.22 -23.51 6.03
C THR A 32 7.12 -23.53 7.09
N MET A 33 6.00 -24.15 6.73
CA MET A 33 4.83 -24.28 7.59
C MET A 33 5.10 -25.25 8.76
N PRO A 34 4.36 -25.16 9.86
CA PRO A 34 4.49 -26.12 10.99
C PRO A 34 4.27 -27.58 10.59
N THR A 35 3.57 -27.81 9.48
CA THR A 35 3.37 -29.14 8.88
C THR A 35 4.59 -29.68 8.16
N GLY A 36 5.68 -28.91 8.05
CA GLY A 36 6.89 -29.26 7.28
C GLY A 36 6.83 -28.89 5.80
N GLN A 37 5.67 -28.43 5.31
CA GLN A 37 5.53 -28.02 3.92
C GLN A 37 6.19 -26.63 3.71
N THR A 38 7.06 -26.51 2.70
CA THR A 38 7.70 -25.25 2.32
C THR A 38 6.97 -24.63 1.14
N VAL A 39 6.65 -23.34 1.26
CA VAL A 39 6.06 -22.52 0.19
C VAL A 39 7.13 -21.56 -0.29
N HIS A 40 7.47 -21.61 -1.57
CA HIS A 40 8.35 -20.65 -2.23
C HIS A 40 7.53 -19.47 -2.75
N TYR A 41 8.10 -18.28 -2.74
CA TYR A 41 7.46 -17.07 -3.22
C TYR A 41 8.47 -16.05 -3.78
N THR A 42 7.98 -15.11 -4.56
CA THR A 42 8.70 -13.90 -4.94
C THR A 42 8.18 -12.72 -4.14
N ALA A 43 9.06 -12.02 -3.43
CA ALA A 43 8.72 -10.85 -2.62
C ALA A 43 9.04 -9.56 -3.37
N TYR A 44 8.07 -8.68 -3.47
CA TYR A 44 8.21 -7.29 -3.91
C TYR A 44 8.05 -6.37 -2.72
N THR A 45 9.12 -5.70 -2.31
CA THR A 45 9.13 -4.88 -1.09
C THR A 45 9.23 -3.40 -1.39
N LYS A 46 8.79 -2.56 -0.43
CA LYS A 46 8.79 -1.10 -0.53
C LYS A 46 8.04 -0.54 -1.75
N LEU A 47 6.90 -1.15 -2.08
CA LEU A 47 6.01 -0.62 -3.11
C LEU A 47 5.24 0.57 -2.53
N TYR A 48 5.65 1.79 -2.85
CA TYR A 48 4.94 2.99 -2.46
C TYR A 48 3.64 3.10 -3.22
N TYR A 49 2.52 3.09 -2.52
CA TYR A 49 1.18 3.05 -3.10
C TYR A 49 0.51 4.44 -3.24
N VAL A 50 1.26 5.51 -2.94
CA VAL A 50 0.88 6.91 -3.15
C VAL A 50 2.01 7.66 -3.83
N THR A 51 1.69 8.63 -4.66
CA THR A 51 2.67 9.49 -5.34
C THR A 51 3.25 10.55 -4.42
N ASN A 52 2.43 11.12 -3.53
CA ASN A 52 2.87 12.08 -2.52
C ASN A 52 3.03 11.39 -1.16
N VAL A 53 4.18 10.74 -0.96
CA VAL A 53 4.47 10.04 0.30
C VAL A 53 4.73 11.06 1.40
N GLU A 54 3.83 11.12 2.39
CA GLU A 54 3.99 11.96 3.60
C GLU A 54 4.82 11.26 4.68
N ASP A 55 4.73 9.94 4.75
CA ASP A 55 5.44 9.13 5.73
C ASP A 55 6.04 7.88 5.08
N THR A 56 7.35 7.93 4.82
CA THR A 56 8.10 6.83 4.18
C THR A 56 8.24 5.59 5.05
N THR A 57 7.90 5.66 6.33
CA THR A 57 7.93 4.52 7.26
C THR A 57 6.70 3.64 7.11
N TYR A 58 5.57 4.22 6.69
CA TYR A 58 4.28 3.51 6.70
C TYR A 58 3.61 3.45 5.32
N GLN A 59 3.77 4.47 4.44
CA GLN A 59 3.00 4.55 3.19
C GLN A 59 3.60 3.72 2.04
N TYR A 60 3.93 2.47 2.31
CA TYR A 60 4.33 1.47 1.30
C TYR A 60 3.74 0.11 1.68
N MET A 61 3.82 -0.85 0.78
CA MET A 61 3.42 -2.23 1.05
C MET A 61 4.47 -3.21 0.57
N ASN A 62 4.40 -4.42 1.11
CA ASN A 62 5.11 -5.59 0.62
C ASN A 62 4.10 -6.55 0.00
N VAL A 63 4.47 -7.14 -1.13
CA VAL A 63 3.64 -8.13 -1.85
C VAL A 63 4.46 -9.41 -2.01
N TYR A 64 3.84 -10.53 -1.66
CA TYR A 64 4.43 -11.86 -1.73
C TYR A 64 3.60 -12.72 -2.67
N VAL A 65 4.23 -13.18 -3.73
CA VAL A 65 3.60 -13.97 -4.79
C VAL A 65 4.09 -15.40 -4.69
N PRO A 66 3.27 -16.37 -4.25
CA PRO A 66 3.69 -17.77 -4.17
C PRO A 66 3.91 -18.35 -5.57
N ASP A 67 4.80 -19.33 -5.67
CA ASP A 67 5.03 -20.04 -6.91
C ASP A 67 3.72 -20.65 -7.43
N GLY A 68 3.49 -20.50 -8.73
CA GLY A 68 2.25 -20.98 -9.38
C GLY A 68 1.07 -20.00 -9.25
N ALA A 69 1.20 -18.86 -8.56
CA ALA A 69 0.17 -17.84 -8.59
C ALA A 69 0.03 -17.22 -9.99
N THR A 70 -1.20 -16.96 -10.38
CA THR A 70 -1.56 -16.36 -11.66
C THR A 70 -2.31 -15.06 -11.46
N GLN A 71 -2.67 -14.38 -12.53
CA GLN A 71 -3.57 -13.21 -12.49
C GLN A 71 -5.01 -13.55 -12.05
N GLN A 72 -5.34 -14.81 -11.87
CA GLN A 72 -6.64 -15.27 -11.33
C GLN A 72 -6.60 -15.53 -9.83
N SER A 73 -5.40 -15.56 -9.22
CA SER A 73 -5.21 -15.87 -7.79
C SER A 73 -5.80 -14.74 -6.92
N PRO A 74 -6.57 -15.07 -5.88
CA PRO A 74 -7.05 -14.05 -4.94
C PRO A 74 -5.89 -13.31 -4.25
N ILE A 75 -6.13 -12.07 -3.85
CA ILE A 75 -5.18 -11.29 -3.05
C ILE A 75 -5.64 -11.26 -1.60
N PHE A 76 -4.79 -11.75 -0.69
CA PHE A 76 -4.99 -11.67 0.75
C PHE A 76 -4.33 -10.38 1.26
N LEU A 77 -5.15 -9.39 1.64
CA LEU A 77 -4.71 -8.09 2.15
C LEU A 77 -4.65 -8.14 3.67
N LYS A 78 -3.43 -8.26 4.24
CA LYS A 78 -3.22 -8.30 5.68
C LYS A 78 -3.14 -6.90 6.26
N ASN A 79 -4.09 -6.57 7.14
CA ASN A 79 -4.14 -5.30 7.86
C ASN A 79 -3.65 -5.49 9.29
N ASN A 80 -2.42 -5.05 9.57
CA ASN A 80 -1.74 -5.22 10.86
C ASN A 80 -2.01 -4.09 11.86
N VAL A 81 -2.97 -3.20 11.60
CA VAL A 81 -3.27 -2.08 12.50
C VAL A 81 -3.83 -2.56 13.82
N GLY A 82 -3.13 -2.28 14.92
CA GLY A 82 -3.58 -2.50 16.29
C GLY A 82 -3.86 -1.16 16.99
N GLY A 83 -5.01 -1.00 17.69
CA GLY A 83 -5.34 0.20 18.45
C GLY A 83 -5.35 1.51 17.66
N TYR A 84 -5.55 1.45 16.34
CA TYR A 84 -5.40 2.58 15.41
C TYR A 84 -4.03 3.25 15.43
N MET A 85 -3.00 2.53 15.90
CA MET A 85 -1.61 2.96 15.85
C MET A 85 -1.05 2.77 14.42
N PRO A 86 0.03 3.48 14.05
CA PRO A 86 0.67 3.22 12.76
C PRO A 86 1.24 1.81 12.73
N SER A 87 1.18 1.18 11.57
CA SER A 87 1.70 -0.16 11.32
C SER A 87 2.58 -0.16 10.08
N ALA A 88 3.84 -0.54 10.23
CA ALA A 88 4.71 -0.77 9.08
C ALA A 88 4.32 -2.07 8.36
N PRO A 89 4.60 -2.20 7.05
CA PRO A 89 4.44 -3.47 6.35
C PRO A 89 5.29 -4.56 7.02
N GLY A 90 4.67 -5.69 7.26
CA GLY A 90 5.36 -6.86 7.80
C GLY A 90 5.88 -7.80 6.72
N SER A 91 6.33 -8.97 7.17
CA SER A 91 6.66 -10.12 6.33
C SER A 91 5.64 -11.24 6.55
N VAL A 92 5.60 -12.18 5.63
CA VAL A 92 4.80 -13.40 5.76
C VAL A 92 5.38 -14.30 6.85
N SER A 93 4.51 -15.03 7.55
CA SER A 93 4.88 -15.91 8.64
C SER A 93 4.15 -17.25 8.53
N ALA A 94 4.86 -18.33 8.83
CA ALA A 94 4.28 -19.69 8.85
C ALA A 94 3.20 -19.86 9.93
N GLY A 95 3.28 -19.08 11.01
CA GLY A 95 2.40 -19.21 12.18
C GLY A 95 1.12 -18.42 12.12
N ASP A 96 0.84 -17.69 11.01
CA ASP A 96 -0.33 -16.84 10.90
C ASP A 96 -1.08 -17.02 9.58
N ALA A 97 -2.13 -16.21 9.39
CA ALA A 97 -2.98 -16.26 8.20
C ALA A 97 -2.23 -15.96 6.90
N THR A 98 -1.09 -15.25 6.94
CA THR A 98 -0.32 -14.93 5.74
C THR A 98 0.37 -16.16 5.16
N GLY A 99 0.96 -17.02 6.01
CA GLY A 99 1.52 -18.29 5.58
C GLY A 99 0.45 -19.24 5.00
N MET A 100 -0.71 -19.30 5.66
CA MET A 100 -1.83 -20.10 5.17
C MET A 100 -2.40 -19.59 3.84
N ALA A 101 -2.41 -18.28 3.62
CA ALA A 101 -2.81 -17.70 2.34
C ALA A 101 -1.82 -18.06 1.22
N LEU A 102 -0.51 -17.94 1.47
CA LEU A 102 0.53 -18.39 0.52
C LEU A 102 0.38 -19.88 0.19
N LEU A 103 0.18 -20.72 1.21
CA LEU A 103 0.00 -22.18 1.02
C LEU A 103 -1.18 -22.52 0.10
N ARG A 104 -2.22 -21.66 0.10
CA ARG A 104 -3.40 -21.80 -0.77
C ARG A 104 -3.23 -21.13 -2.15
N GLY A 105 -2.03 -20.64 -2.48
CA GLY A 105 -1.75 -19.98 -3.75
C GLY A 105 -2.28 -18.55 -3.84
N TYR A 106 -2.61 -17.89 -2.71
CA TYR A 106 -3.04 -16.51 -2.69
C TYR A 106 -1.83 -15.58 -2.70
N VAL A 107 -1.91 -14.52 -3.47
CA VAL A 107 -0.95 -13.40 -3.36
C VAL A 107 -1.21 -12.68 -2.04
N VAL A 108 -0.15 -12.43 -1.26
CA VAL A 108 -0.28 -11.76 0.04
C VAL A 108 0.24 -10.33 -0.07
N ALA A 109 -0.62 -9.35 0.18
CA ALA A 109 -0.26 -7.93 0.25
C ALA A 109 -0.35 -7.44 1.69
N ILE A 110 0.72 -6.81 2.19
CA ILE A 110 0.79 -6.30 3.56
C ILE A 110 1.08 -4.79 3.48
N PRO A 111 0.06 -3.93 3.46
CA PRO A 111 0.26 -2.50 3.46
C PRO A 111 0.68 -1.99 4.84
N GLY A 112 1.64 -1.08 4.85
CA GLY A 112 1.83 -0.18 5.98
C GLY A 112 0.74 0.89 5.99
N VAL A 113 0.44 1.43 7.15
CA VAL A 113 -0.65 2.37 7.35
C VAL A 113 -0.26 3.39 8.41
N ARG A 114 -0.49 4.66 8.15
CA ARG A 114 -0.39 5.71 9.17
C ARG A 114 -1.46 5.50 10.23
N GLY A 115 -1.21 5.95 11.43
CA GLY A 115 -2.13 5.81 12.55
C GLY A 115 -2.17 7.04 13.42
N ARG A 116 -3.02 7.02 14.46
CA ARG A 116 -3.33 8.18 15.32
C ARG A 116 -2.12 8.89 15.93
N SER A 117 -0.97 8.22 16.06
CA SER A 117 0.26 8.78 16.59
C SER A 117 1.30 9.14 15.52
N SER A 118 1.02 8.88 14.22
CA SER A 118 1.91 9.30 13.14
C SER A 118 2.04 10.81 13.08
N TYR A 119 3.27 11.29 12.91
CA TYR A 119 3.55 12.71 12.74
C TYR A 119 4.76 12.91 11.84
N VAL A 120 4.82 14.04 11.18
CA VAL A 120 6.00 14.54 10.47
C VAL A 120 6.54 15.77 11.20
N THR A 121 7.83 16.03 11.07
CA THR A 121 8.43 17.21 11.67
C THR A 121 8.59 18.28 10.59
N ILE A 122 7.84 19.36 10.71
CA ILE A 122 7.92 20.53 9.82
C ILE A 122 8.41 21.73 10.63
N LYS A 123 9.54 22.33 10.21
CA LYS A 123 10.14 23.51 10.88
C LYS A 123 10.27 23.28 12.40
N LYS A 124 10.79 22.11 12.81
CA LYS A 124 10.99 21.68 14.21
C LYS A 124 9.69 21.49 15.03
N LYS A 125 8.51 21.50 14.38
CA LYS A 125 7.23 21.22 15.04
C LYS A 125 6.68 19.88 14.57
N LYS A 126 6.09 19.11 15.51
CA LYS A 126 5.35 17.88 15.20
C LYS A 126 4.00 18.23 14.58
N VAL A 127 3.74 17.72 13.38
CA VAL A 127 2.46 17.82 12.70
C VAL A 127 1.89 16.43 12.56
N TYR A 128 0.78 16.13 13.24
CA TYR A 128 0.14 14.84 13.18
C TYR A 128 -0.57 14.65 11.85
N ASN A 129 -0.19 13.62 11.09
CA ASN A 129 -0.70 13.30 9.75
C ASN A 129 -1.40 11.94 9.65
N GLY A 130 -1.56 11.24 10.78
CA GLY A 130 -2.18 9.90 10.83
C GLY A 130 -3.49 9.82 11.60
N LYS A 131 -4.09 10.98 11.95
CA LYS A 131 -5.43 11.01 12.55
C LYS A 131 -6.49 10.50 11.55
N ALA A 132 -7.65 10.08 12.06
CA ALA A 132 -8.75 9.71 11.18
C ALA A 132 -9.06 10.85 10.18
N PRO A 133 -9.24 10.54 8.89
CA PRO A 133 -9.41 9.22 8.26
C PRO A 133 -8.12 8.60 7.65
N ALA A 134 -6.91 9.07 7.99
CA ALA A 134 -5.67 8.69 7.31
C ALA A 134 -5.49 7.16 7.11
N ALA A 135 -5.74 6.35 8.13
CA ALA A 135 -5.54 4.91 8.06
C ALA A 135 -6.40 4.23 6.97
N ILE A 136 -7.68 4.61 6.87
CA ILE A 136 -8.56 4.04 5.83
C ILE A 136 -8.20 4.56 4.44
N LEU A 137 -7.71 5.79 4.33
CA LEU A 137 -7.23 6.35 3.07
C LEU A 137 -5.98 5.62 2.57
N ASP A 138 -5.05 5.31 3.47
CA ASP A 138 -3.85 4.53 3.14
C ASP A 138 -4.22 3.12 2.65
N LEU A 139 -5.15 2.42 3.31
CA LEU A 139 -5.65 1.12 2.86
C LEU A 139 -6.33 1.19 1.49
N LYS A 140 -7.16 2.22 1.25
CA LYS A 140 -7.80 2.42 -0.05
C LYS A 140 -6.77 2.71 -1.14
N ALA A 141 -5.75 3.50 -0.84
CA ALA A 141 -4.67 3.78 -1.78
C ALA A 141 -3.89 2.49 -2.13
N ALA A 142 -3.60 1.63 -1.14
CA ALA A 142 -2.98 0.33 -1.39
C ALA A 142 -3.83 -0.57 -2.31
N VAL A 143 -5.15 -0.64 -2.07
CA VAL A 143 -6.07 -1.39 -2.96
C VAL A 143 -6.09 -0.80 -4.38
N ARG A 144 -6.08 0.54 -4.52
CA ARG A 144 -6.02 1.19 -5.83
C ARG A 144 -4.71 0.91 -6.56
N TYR A 145 -3.60 0.89 -5.84
CA TYR A 145 -2.31 0.50 -6.41
C TYR A 145 -2.38 -0.92 -6.98
N LEU A 146 -2.91 -1.89 -6.23
CA LEU A 146 -3.07 -3.27 -6.71
C LEU A 146 -3.93 -3.33 -7.97
N ARG A 147 -5.05 -2.59 -8.00
CA ARG A 147 -5.93 -2.51 -9.18
C ARG A 147 -5.27 -1.83 -10.37
N HIS A 148 -4.47 -0.78 -10.12
CA HIS A 148 -3.76 -0.06 -11.19
C HIS A 148 -2.76 -0.96 -11.91
N PHE A 149 -2.10 -1.84 -11.17
CA PHE A 149 -1.10 -2.76 -11.71
C PHE A 149 -1.63 -4.19 -11.92
N ASP A 150 -2.93 -4.41 -11.85
CA ASP A 150 -3.58 -5.72 -11.98
C ASP A 150 -3.18 -6.49 -13.25
N SER A 151 -2.95 -5.78 -14.35
CA SER A 151 -2.54 -6.39 -15.63
C SER A 151 -1.08 -6.87 -15.68
N VAL A 152 -0.23 -6.40 -14.76
CA VAL A 152 1.22 -6.67 -14.75
C VAL A 152 1.71 -7.32 -13.46
N MET A 153 0.91 -7.29 -12.40
CA MET A 153 1.17 -7.99 -11.13
C MET A 153 0.39 -9.30 -11.10
N PRO A 154 0.97 -10.39 -10.59
CA PRO A 154 0.19 -11.58 -10.27
C PRO A 154 -0.87 -11.29 -9.19
N GLY A 155 -2.02 -11.94 -9.31
CA GLY A 155 -3.17 -11.75 -8.42
C GLY A 155 -4.30 -11.00 -9.09
N ASP A 156 -5.54 -11.26 -8.67
CA ASP A 156 -6.77 -10.61 -9.15
C ASP A 156 -7.21 -9.54 -8.14
N ALA A 157 -6.98 -8.29 -8.47
CA ALA A 157 -7.34 -7.17 -7.59
C ALA A 157 -8.86 -6.93 -7.48
N ASN A 158 -9.68 -7.72 -8.18
CA ASN A 158 -11.13 -7.79 -7.96
C ASN A 158 -11.51 -8.83 -6.90
N LYS A 159 -10.57 -9.71 -6.52
CA LYS A 159 -10.74 -10.75 -5.50
C LYS A 159 -9.86 -10.48 -4.29
N ILE A 160 -10.06 -9.35 -3.63
CA ILE A 160 -9.30 -8.97 -2.42
C ILE A 160 -10.04 -9.45 -1.17
N ILE A 161 -9.34 -10.24 -0.36
CA ILE A 161 -9.78 -10.69 0.96
C ILE A 161 -9.01 -9.87 2.00
N SER A 162 -9.69 -8.92 2.65
CA SER A 162 -9.06 -8.11 3.71
C SER A 162 -9.18 -8.80 5.06
N ASP A 163 -8.05 -9.01 5.73
CA ASP A 163 -7.96 -9.63 7.04
C ASP A 163 -7.32 -8.67 8.05
N GLY A 164 -7.90 -8.61 9.24
CA GLY A 164 -7.41 -7.80 10.34
C GLY A 164 -8.08 -8.15 11.65
N THR A 165 -7.39 -7.86 12.76
CA THR A 165 -7.89 -8.11 14.12
C THR A 165 -8.08 -6.79 14.86
N SER A 166 -9.08 -6.68 15.76
CA SER A 166 -9.35 -5.46 16.54
C SER A 166 -9.54 -4.23 15.64
N ALA A 167 -8.74 -3.18 15.81
CA ALA A 167 -8.78 -1.99 14.96
C ALA A 167 -8.53 -2.32 13.47
N GLY A 168 -7.64 -3.29 13.18
CA GLY A 168 -7.42 -3.79 11.82
C GLY A 168 -8.67 -4.46 11.25
N GLY A 169 -9.42 -5.20 12.04
CA GLY A 169 -10.71 -5.79 11.64
C GLY A 169 -11.75 -4.71 11.32
N ALA A 170 -11.86 -3.69 12.17
CA ALA A 170 -12.76 -2.56 11.94
C ALA A 170 -12.41 -1.80 10.65
N LEU A 171 -11.12 -1.56 10.40
CA LEU A 171 -10.64 -0.93 9.17
C LEU A 171 -10.87 -1.80 7.93
N SER A 172 -10.72 -3.13 8.06
CA SER A 172 -11.00 -4.08 6.97
C SER A 172 -12.49 -4.10 6.62
N ALA A 173 -13.37 -4.10 7.63
CA ALA A 173 -14.82 -3.98 7.42
C ALA A 173 -15.20 -2.64 6.78
N LEU A 174 -14.59 -1.54 7.25
CA LEU A 174 -14.81 -0.21 6.68
C LEU A 174 -14.30 -0.11 5.23
N LEU A 175 -13.16 -0.75 4.92
CA LEU A 175 -12.61 -0.81 3.57
C LEU A 175 -13.61 -1.45 2.60
N GLY A 176 -14.20 -2.60 2.98
CA GLY A 176 -15.21 -3.27 2.18
C GLY A 176 -16.52 -2.47 2.07
N ALA A 177 -17.05 -1.98 3.20
CA ALA A 177 -18.33 -1.26 3.24
C ALA A 177 -18.29 0.08 2.50
N SER A 178 -17.17 0.80 2.54
CA SER A 178 -17.05 2.12 1.91
C SER A 178 -16.71 2.09 0.41
N GLY A 179 -16.36 0.92 -0.13
CA GLY A 179 -16.07 0.75 -1.56
C GLY A 179 -15.18 1.84 -2.15
N ASN A 180 -15.53 2.33 -3.33
CA ASN A 180 -14.81 3.42 -4.02
C ASN A 180 -15.50 4.79 -3.84
N VAL A 181 -15.91 5.15 -2.62
CA VAL A 181 -16.55 6.45 -2.35
C VAL A 181 -15.52 7.57 -2.52
N SER A 182 -15.75 8.42 -3.51
CA SER A 182 -14.85 9.53 -3.89
C SER A 182 -14.69 10.60 -2.78
N GLN A 183 -15.69 10.78 -1.93
CA GLN A 183 -15.69 11.79 -0.87
C GLN A 183 -14.61 11.57 0.20
N LEU A 184 -14.22 10.31 0.48
CA LEU A 184 -13.10 10.02 1.38
C LEU A 184 -11.72 10.26 0.73
N CYS A 185 -11.68 10.46 -0.57
CA CYS A 185 -10.44 10.69 -1.32
C CYS A 185 -10.12 12.18 -1.49
N CYS A 186 -11.10 13.06 -1.32
CA CYS A 186 -10.93 14.50 -1.55
C CYS A 186 -10.15 15.23 -0.44
N GLN A 187 -9.84 14.56 0.69
CA GLN A 187 -9.05 15.16 1.77
C GLN A 187 -7.53 14.95 1.62
N GLN A 188 -7.10 14.12 0.71
CA GLN A 188 -5.71 14.10 0.24
C GLN A 188 -5.71 14.65 -1.17
N ASP A 189 -5.47 15.95 -1.31
CA ASP A 189 -5.32 16.63 -2.58
C ASP A 189 -4.40 15.84 -3.51
N SER A 190 -5.00 15.07 -4.35
CA SER A 190 -4.33 14.57 -5.51
C SER A 190 -5.31 14.56 -6.66
N ALA A 191 -5.29 15.62 -7.42
CA ALA A 191 -5.78 15.62 -8.80
C ALA A 191 -5.30 14.39 -9.59
N GLU A 192 -4.27 13.70 -9.11
CA GLU A 192 -3.58 12.57 -9.69
C GLU A 192 -4.26 11.23 -9.43
N ILE A 193 -4.95 11.04 -8.30
CA ILE A 193 -5.76 9.83 -8.07
C ILE A 193 -7.00 9.85 -9.02
N ARG A 194 -7.41 11.01 -9.51
CA ARG A 194 -8.52 11.14 -10.46
C ARG A 194 -8.17 10.80 -11.91
N ALA A 195 -6.90 10.84 -12.27
CA ALA A 195 -6.45 10.59 -13.65
C ALA A 195 -6.23 9.11 -13.98
N GLY A 196 -6.43 8.20 -13.04
CA GLY A 196 -6.25 6.75 -13.19
C GLY A 196 -7.54 5.92 -13.18
N PHE A 197 -8.72 6.55 -13.36
CA PHE A 197 -10.02 5.86 -13.46
C PHE A 197 -10.82 6.38 -14.62
#